data_8eafd63863f29f1674ccf4fe0e108f7b
#
_entry.id   8eafd63863f29f1674ccf4fe0e108f7b
#
_cell.length_a   1.000
_cell.length_b   1.000
_cell.length_c   1.000
_cell.angle_alpha   90.00
_cell.angle_beta   90.00
_cell.angle_gamma   90.00
#
_symmetry.space_group_name_H-M   'P 1'
#
loop_
_entity.id
_entity.type
_entity.pdbx_description
1 polymer ?
#
loop_
_entity_poly.entity_id
_entity_poly.type
_entity_poly.pdbx_seq_one_letter_code
_entity_poly.pdbx_strand_id
1 'polypeptide(L)'
;MQSVYARLAGYEDTNDAVRLARDPAMQAVVGRRALERQAASTNTLNRFETEVLVTGENLRRLRQLNAEWVDRAMMRTRHRRIIVDMDSSESPVYGEQEGAAYNGHFETVCY
;
A
#
# COMPACT_ATOMS: atom_id res chain seq x y z
N MET A 1 -8.58 -5.33 -3.17
CA MET A 1 -8.77 -4.35 -4.25
C MET A 1 -9.04 -2.96 -3.70
N GLN A 2 -10.08 -2.72 -2.87
CA GLN A 2 -10.40 -1.38 -2.34
C GLN A 2 -9.21 -0.69 -1.65
N SER A 3 -8.48 -1.39 -0.78
CA SER A 3 -7.28 -0.84 -0.10
C SER A 3 -6.22 -0.33 -1.10
N VAL A 4 -6.00 -1.05 -2.20
CA VAL A 4 -5.05 -0.64 -3.25
C VAL A 4 -5.57 0.59 -4.01
N TYR A 5 -6.82 0.56 -4.44
CA TYR A 5 -7.39 1.70 -5.19
C TYR A 5 -7.55 2.96 -4.34
N ALA A 6 -7.85 2.82 -3.05
CA ALA A 6 -7.86 3.95 -2.13
C ALA A 6 -6.50 4.64 -2.08
N ARG A 7 -5.42 3.88 -1.90
CA ARG A 7 -4.05 4.44 -1.89
C ARG A 7 -3.64 5.05 -3.22
N LEU A 8 -3.98 4.42 -4.35
CA LEU A 8 -3.75 5.01 -5.68
C LEU A 8 -4.53 6.31 -5.90
N ALA A 9 -5.67 6.48 -5.24
CA ALA A 9 -6.46 7.70 -5.26
C ALA A 9 -6.04 8.75 -4.22
N GLY A 10 -4.94 8.50 -3.46
CA GLY A 10 -4.40 9.42 -2.48
C GLY A 10 -4.98 9.30 -1.07
N TYR A 11 -5.74 8.25 -0.77
CA TYR A 11 -6.25 7.97 0.57
C TYR A 11 -5.29 7.01 1.28
N GLU A 12 -4.52 7.53 2.21
CA GLU A 12 -3.42 6.79 2.85
C GLU A 12 -3.88 5.81 3.92
N ASP A 13 -5.00 6.10 4.57
CA ASP A 13 -5.53 5.31 5.68
C ASP A 13 -6.92 4.70 5.39
N THR A 14 -7.49 4.05 6.38
CA THR A 14 -8.80 3.42 6.28
C THR A 14 -9.96 4.30 6.74
N ASN A 15 -9.72 5.54 7.22
CA ASN A 15 -10.76 6.41 7.78
C ASN A 15 -11.83 6.78 6.74
N ASP A 16 -11.40 7.01 5.50
CA ASP A 16 -12.32 7.33 4.40
C ASP A 16 -13.04 6.11 3.80
N ALA A 17 -12.76 4.90 4.28
CA ALA A 17 -13.28 3.67 3.68
C ALA A 17 -14.81 3.61 3.62
N VAL A 18 -15.51 4.14 4.64
CA VAL A 18 -16.99 4.16 4.66
C VAL A 18 -17.54 5.07 3.55
N ARG A 19 -16.90 6.21 3.32
CA ARG A 19 -17.26 7.14 2.24
C ARG A 19 -16.97 6.52 0.88
N LEU A 20 -15.76 5.98 0.71
CA LEU A 20 -15.32 5.31 -0.52
C LEU A 20 -16.14 4.06 -0.84
N ALA A 21 -16.65 3.35 0.17
CA ALA A 21 -17.51 2.19 -0.03
C ALA A 21 -18.85 2.51 -0.72
N ARG A 22 -19.27 3.78 -0.70
CA ARG A 22 -20.48 4.28 -1.35
C ARG A 22 -20.21 5.08 -2.62
N ASP A 23 -18.93 5.35 -2.89
CA ASP A 23 -18.53 6.08 -4.10
C ASP A 23 -18.73 5.21 -5.34
N PRO A 24 -19.48 5.66 -6.35
CA PRO A 24 -19.77 4.86 -7.54
C PRO A 24 -18.52 4.47 -8.33
N ALA A 25 -17.52 5.35 -8.40
CA ALA A 25 -16.27 5.05 -9.11
C ALA A 25 -15.47 3.97 -8.37
N MET A 26 -15.36 4.09 -7.03
CA MET A 26 -14.73 3.07 -6.22
C MET A 26 -15.47 1.72 -6.33
N GLN A 27 -16.79 1.72 -6.27
CA GLN A 27 -17.60 0.51 -6.43
C GLN A 27 -17.37 -0.16 -7.78
N ALA A 28 -17.31 0.63 -8.85
CA ALA A 28 -17.07 0.12 -10.21
C ALA A 28 -15.69 -0.57 -10.33
N VAL A 29 -14.62 0.02 -9.78
CA VAL A 29 -13.27 -0.56 -9.86
C VAL A 29 -13.06 -1.73 -8.90
N VAL A 30 -13.74 -1.75 -7.77
CA VAL A 30 -13.67 -2.88 -6.81
C VAL A 30 -14.41 -4.10 -7.35
N GLY A 31 -15.47 -3.89 -8.12
CA GLY A 31 -16.16 -4.93 -8.86
C GLY A 31 -17.63 -5.13 -8.45
N ARG A 32 -18.29 -6.04 -9.16
CA ARG A 32 -19.74 -6.27 -9.13
C ARG A 32 -20.35 -6.38 -7.71
N ARG A 33 -19.68 -7.08 -6.79
CA ARG A 33 -20.20 -7.21 -5.42
C ARG A 33 -20.30 -5.88 -4.69
N ALA A 34 -19.41 -4.94 -4.98
CA ALA A 34 -19.44 -3.62 -4.37
C ALA A 34 -20.56 -2.76 -4.94
N LEU A 35 -20.92 -2.92 -6.22
CA LEU A 35 -22.07 -2.28 -6.83
C LEU A 35 -23.41 -2.76 -6.22
N GLU A 36 -23.49 -4.03 -5.87
CA GLU A 36 -24.70 -4.63 -5.31
C GLU A 36 -24.87 -4.39 -3.79
N ARG A 37 -23.76 -4.30 -3.03
CA ARG A 37 -23.78 -4.37 -1.55
C ARG A 37 -22.94 -3.32 -0.83
N GLN A 38 -22.35 -2.36 -1.51
CA GLN A 38 -21.26 -1.49 -1.07
C GLN A 38 -19.90 -2.22 -0.99
N ALA A 39 -18.83 -1.45 -0.97
CA ALA A 39 -17.49 -1.95 -0.77
C ALA A 39 -17.18 -2.15 0.74
N ALA A 40 -15.93 -2.45 1.10
CA ALA A 40 -15.57 -2.76 2.47
C ALA A 40 -15.64 -1.55 3.39
N SER A 41 -16.12 -1.76 4.61
CA SER A 41 -16.12 -0.75 5.68
C SER A 41 -14.71 -0.54 6.26
N THR A 42 -14.51 0.53 7.02
CA THR A 42 -13.28 0.80 7.78
C THR A 42 -12.86 -0.41 8.63
N ASN A 43 -13.78 -0.98 9.40
CA ASN A 43 -13.47 -2.15 10.24
C ASN A 43 -13.01 -3.34 9.40
N THR A 44 -13.62 -3.56 8.24
CA THR A 44 -13.23 -4.68 7.36
C THR A 44 -11.83 -4.45 6.79
N LEU A 45 -11.49 -3.22 6.40
CA LEU A 45 -10.15 -2.89 5.90
C LEU A 45 -9.10 -2.95 7.02
N ASN A 46 -9.41 -2.41 8.21
CA ASN A 46 -8.52 -2.50 9.37
C ASN A 46 -8.18 -3.95 9.70
N ARG A 47 -9.19 -4.82 9.81
CA ARG A 47 -8.95 -6.24 10.05
C ARG A 47 -8.13 -6.90 8.95
N PHE A 48 -8.37 -6.55 7.71
CA PHE A 48 -7.55 -7.04 6.60
C PHE A 48 -6.09 -6.62 6.76
N GLU A 49 -5.82 -5.35 7.12
CA GLU A 49 -4.47 -4.83 7.28
C GLU A 49 -3.78 -5.39 8.52
N THR A 50 -4.49 -5.50 9.66
CA THR A 50 -3.89 -5.91 10.95
C THR A 50 -3.90 -7.42 11.20
N GLU A 51 -4.80 -8.17 10.61
CA GLU A 51 -4.91 -9.63 10.87
C GLU A 51 -4.45 -10.47 9.68
N VAL A 52 -4.63 -9.98 8.45
CA VAL A 52 -4.34 -10.75 7.24
C VAL A 52 -3.02 -10.30 6.60
N LEU A 53 -2.89 -9.00 6.33
CA LEU A 53 -1.74 -8.48 5.57
C LEU A 53 -0.43 -8.63 6.32
N VAL A 54 -0.44 -8.48 7.64
CA VAL A 54 0.76 -8.54 8.52
C VAL A 54 1.27 -9.97 8.77
N THR A 55 0.60 -11.01 8.27
CA THR A 55 1.13 -12.36 8.41
C THR A 55 2.48 -12.49 7.71
N GLY A 56 3.40 -13.26 8.31
CA GLY A 56 4.77 -13.39 7.79
C GLY A 56 4.81 -13.83 6.32
N GLU A 57 3.89 -14.73 5.91
CA GLU A 57 3.80 -15.17 4.51
C GLU A 57 3.36 -14.04 3.58
N ASN A 58 2.35 -13.24 3.96
CA ASN A 58 1.88 -12.13 3.14
C ASN A 58 2.92 -11.02 3.05
N LEU A 59 3.60 -10.69 4.15
CA LEU A 59 4.71 -9.73 4.14
C LEU A 59 5.86 -10.20 3.25
N ARG A 60 6.21 -11.49 3.28
CA ARG A 60 7.22 -12.05 2.39
C ARG A 60 6.82 -11.89 0.92
N ARG A 61 5.56 -12.20 0.59
CA ARG A 61 5.04 -12.04 -0.79
C ARG A 61 5.02 -10.59 -1.24
N LEU A 62 4.63 -9.66 -0.37
CA LEU A 62 4.66 -8.23 -0.68
C LEU A 62 6.08 -7.73 -0.99
N ARG A 63 7.09 -8.18 -0.24
CA ARG A 63 8.50 -7.85 -0.53
C ARG A 63 8.94 -8.35 -1.91
N GLN A 64 8.47 -9.52 -2.32
CA GLN A 64 8.79 -10.11 -3.62
C GLN A 64 8.07 -9.42 -4.79
N LEU A 65 6.93 -8.79 -4.54
CA LEU A 65 6.08 -8.22 -5.58
C LEU A 65 6.82 -7.14 -6.41
N ASN A 66 7.61 -6.29 -5.77
CA ASN A 66 8.39 -5.25 -6.46
C ASN A 66 9.42 -5.88 -7.39
N ALA A 67 10.14 -6.90 -6.92
CA ALA A 67 11.12 -7.62 -7.75
C ALA A 67 10.45 -8.27 -8.96
N GLU A 68 9.30 -8.94 -8.77
CA GLU A 68 8.54 -9.54 -9.87
C GLU A 68 8.06 -8.51 -10.89
N TRP A 69 7.66 -7.32 -10.46
CA TRP A 69 7.24 -6.24 -11.36
C TRP A 69 8.42 -5.68 -12.16
N VAL A 70 9.55 -5.48 -11.52
CA VAL A 70 10.78 -5.07 -12.19
C VAL A 70 11.18 -6.11 -13.23
N ASP A 71 11.18 -7.40 -12.88
CA ASP A 71 11.50 -8.47 -13.81
C ASP A 71 10.57 -8.49 -15.03
N ARG A 72 9.26 -8.36 -14.81
CA ARG A 72 8.27 -8.27 -15.89
C ARG A 72 8.46 -7.05 -16.79
N ALA A 73 8.81 -5.91 -16.21
CA ALA A 73 9.12 -4.70 -16.97
C ALA A 73 10.39 -4.89 -17.80
N MET A 74 11.43 -5.47 -17.21
CA MET A 74 12.71 -5.74 -17.87
C MET A 74 12.59 -6.76 -19.00
N MET A 75 11.74 -7.78 -18.86
CA MET A 75 11.48 -8.76 -19.93
C MET A 75 10.84 -8.12 -21.17
N ARG A 76 10.07 -7.03 -21.00
CA ARG A 76 9.44 -6.30 -22.12
C ARG A 76 10.39 -5.36 -22.84
N THR A 77 11.45 -4.97 -22.18
CA THR A 77 12.43 -4.00 -22.67
C THR A 77 13.78 -4.70 -22.77
N ARG A 78 14.37 -4.76 -23.95
CA ARG A 78 15.68 -5.39 -24.17
C ARG A 78 16.84 -4.50 -23.64
N HIS A 79 16.82 -4.16 -22.36
CA HIS A 79 17.90 -3.40 -21.75
C HIS A 79 19.14 -4.26 -21.57
N ARG A 80 20.28 -3.73 -22.01
CA ARG A 80 21.60 -4.36 -21.79
C ARG A 80 22.27 -3.91 -20.49
N ARG A 81 21.73 -2.87 -19.86
CA ARG A 81 22.31 -2.26 -18.66
C ARG A 81 21.20 -1.76 -17.76
N ILE A 82 21.30 -2.08 -16.48
CA ILE A 82 20.44 -1.55 -15.42
C ILE A 82 21.30 -0.59 -14.61
N ILE A 83 20.82 0.62 -14.40
CA ILE A 83 21.40 1.58 -13.47
C ILE A 83 20.48 1.57 -12.26
N VAL A 84 21.02 1.25 -11.10
CA VAL A 84 20.30 1.31 -9.82
C VAL A 84 20.79 2.56 -9.12
N ASP A 85 19.88 3.45 -8.79
CA ASP A 85 20.10 4.61 -7.96
C ASP A 85 19.53 4.32 -6.56
N MET A 86 20.29 4.63 -5.53
CA MET A 86 19.87 4.46 -4.13
C MET A 86 19.96 5.81 -3.44
N ASP A 87 18.81 6.31 -3.07
CA ASP A 87 18.71 7.52 -2.27
C ASP A 87 17.96 7.21 -0.96
N SER A 88 18.27 7.96 0.08
CA SER A 88 17.55 7.87 1.34
C SER A 88 16.24 8.63 1.24
N SER A 89 15.16 8.01 1.68
CA SER A 89 13.85 8.66 1.77
C SER A 89 13.36 8.70 3.20
N GLU A 90 12.78 9.81 3.58
CA GLU A 90 12.11 9.94 4.86
C GLU A 90 10.80 9.15 4.84
N SER A 91 10.58 8.34 5.89
CA SER A 91 9.27 7.74 6.19
C SER A 91 8.78 8.29 7.51
N PRO A 92 8.03 9.41 7.49
CA PRO A 92 7.60 10.09 8.72
C PRO A 92 6.77 9.18 9.62
N VAL A 93 6.96 9.33 10.92
CA VAL A 93 6.22 8.60 11.94
C VAL A 93 5.31 9.57 12.68
N TYR A 94 4.05 9.17 12.83
CA TYR A 94 3.06 9.91 13.59
C TYR A 94 2.72 9.15 14.87
N GLY A 95 3.11 9.71 16.01
CA GLY A 95 2.98 9.08 17.33
C GLY A 95 4.11 8.08 17.63
N GLU A 96 3.91 7.25 18.65
CA GLU A 96 4.87 6.23 19.08
C GLU A 96 4.65 4.96 18.27
N GLN A 97 5.52 4.70 17.30
CA GLN A 97 5.48 3.49 16.49
C GLN A 97 6.71 2.63 16.77
N GLU A 98 6.49 1.32 16.87
CA GLU A 98 7.56 0.35 17.10
C GLU A 98 8.57 0.37 15.95
N GLY A 99 9.85 0.45 16.30
CA GLY A 99 10.94 0.47 15.32
C GLY A 99 11.31 1.87 14.80
N ALA A 100 10.55 2.90 15.14
CA ALA A 100 10.90 4.27 14.77
C ALA A 100 12.05 4.80 15.66
N ALA A 101 12.95 5.56 15.05
CA ALA A 101 14.08 6.19 15.73
C ALA A 101 14.33 7.60 15.19
N TYR A 102 14.98 8.44 16.02
CA TYR A 102 15.43 9.75 15.57
C TYR A 102 16.52 9.61 14.51
N ASN A 103 16.30 10.23 13.36
CA ASN A 103 17.25 10.26 12.26
C ASN A 103 17.83 11.69 12.15
N GLY A 104 19.13 11.85 12.46
CA GLY A 104 19.79 13.14 12.44
C GLY A 104 19.97 13.75 11.05
N HIS A 105 19.83 12.97 9.98
CA HIS A 105 19.90 13.48 8.61
C HIS A 105 18.60 14.23 8.23
N PHE A 106 17.46 13.69 8.64
CA PHE A 106 16.15 14.28 8.40
C PHE A 106 15.64 15.14 9.56
N GLU A 107 16.39 15.15 10.69
CA GLU A 107 16.03 15.88 11.92
C GLU A 107 14.64 15.53 12.48
N THR A 108 14.18 14.29 12.25
CA THR A 108 12.86 13.81 12.65
C THR A 108 12.90 12.36 13.12
N VAL A 109 11.81 11.91 13.75
CA VAL A 109 11.60 10.49 14.08
C VAL A 109 10.98 9.79 12.86
N CYS A 110 11.67 8.82 12.32
CA CYS A 110 11.25 8.07 11.12
C CYS A 110 11.73 6.62 11.16
N TYR A 111 11.33 5.84 10.17
CA TYR A 111 11.87 4.52 9.90
C TYR A 111 13.18 4.57 9.09
#